data_174794518f1f69fd1d91a4797bef4629
#
_entry.id   174794518f1f69fd1d91a4797bef4629
#
_cell.length_a   1.000
_cell.length_b   1.000
_cell.length_c   1.000
_cell.angle_alpha   90.00
_cell.angle_beta   90.00
_cell.angle_gamma   90.00
#
_symmetry.space_group_name_H-M   'P 1'
#
loop_
_entity.id
_entity.type
_entity.pdbx_description
1 polymer ?
#
loop_
_entity_poly.entity_id
_entity_poly.type
_entity_poly.pdbx_seq_one_letter_code
_entity_poly.pdbx_strand_id
1 'polypeptide(L)'
;MRTQLGADFIRILGYFREDGEKSVDRIVEAMHRRDATALVIPAHTLKTEARQFGAVPLGELAEEIEFAGRRAVESRLFPDQLLPQVAQLKPLYLRTMDLFEQETNPLVARRSAQDRAASNQQFGRL
;
A
#
# COMPACT_ATOMS: atom_id res chain seq x y z
N MET A 1 20.70 14.85 15.04
CA MET A 1 19.54 15.18 14.23
C MET A 1 19.08 14.06 13.31
N ARG A 2 19.95 13.52 12.47
CA ARG A 2 19.58 12.42 11.57
C ARG A 2 19.09 11.17 12.31
N THR A 3 19.72 10.85 13.45
CA THR A 3 19.37 9.68 14.24
C THR A 3 17.95 9.81 14.83
N GLN A 4 17.60 11.00 15.27
CA GLN A 4 16.29 11.25 15.86
C GLN A 4 15.19 11.23 14.80
N LEU A 5 15.44 11.85 13.64
CA LEU A 5 14.51 11.82 12.50
C LEU A 5 14.31 10.39 12.01
N GLY A 6 15.39 9.59 11.94
CA GLY A 6 15.30 8.21 11.55
C GLY A 6 14.47 7.38 12.52
N ALA A 7 14.65 7.57 13.83
CA ALA A 7 13.89 6.86 14.86
C ALA A 7 12.40 7.25 14.82
N ASP A 8 12.11 8.53 14.64
CA ASP A 8 10.73 9.00 14.51
C ASP A 8 10.06 8.45 13.26
N PHE A 9 10.79 8.42 12.14
CA PHE A 9 10.28 7.87 10.90
C PHE A 9 9.98 6.37 11.03
N ILE A 10 10.86 5.61 11.66
CA ILE A 10 10.67 4.18 11.90
C ILE A 10 9.42 3.93 12.73
N ARG A 11 9.20 4.75 13.77
CA ARG A 11 8.03 4.63 14.64
C ARG A 11 6.75 4.93 13.87
N ILE A 12 6.73 6.02 13.10
CA ILE A 12 5.58 6.40 12.29
C ILE A 12 5.31 5.34 11.22
N LEU A 13 6.36 4.80 10.62
CA LEU A 13 6.25 3.73 9.66
C LEU A 13 5.64 2.46 10.28
N GLY A 14 5.98 2.18 11.55
CA GLY A 14 5.38 1.08 12.29
C GLY A 14 3.87 1.24 12.44
N TYR A 15 3.41 2.45 12.74
CA TYR A 15 1.98 2.76 12.81
C TYR A 15 1.31 2.60 11.44
N PHE A 16 1.95 3.08 10.39
CA PHE A 16 1.42 2.92 9.04
C PHE A 16 1.33 1.43 8.65
N ARG A 17 2.32 0.64 9.07
CA ARG A 17 2.28 -0.81 8.82
C ARG A 17 1.05 -1.45 9.45
N GLU A 18 0.77 -1.14 10.71
CA GLU A 18 -0.39 -1.69 11.40
C GLU A 18 -1.70 -1.17 10.82
N ASP A 19 -1.82 0.13 10.67
CA ASP A 19 -3.05 0.76 10.17
C ASP A 19 -3.30 0.43 8.71
N GLY A 20 -2.25 0.41 7.90
CA GLY A 20 -2.35 0.06 6.48
C GLY A 20 -2.80 -1.37 6.27
N GLU A 21 -2.25 -2.30 7.05
CA GLU A 21 -2.66 -3.69 6.99
C GLU A 21 -4.13 -3.85 7.32
N LYS A 22 -4.60 -3.17 8.37
CA LYS A 22 -6.02 -3.18 8.74
C LYS A 22 -6.89 -2.61 7.64
N SER A 23 -6.47 -1.50 7.03
CA SER A 23 -7.22 -0.88 5.93
C SER A 23 -7.32 -1.82 4.73
N VAL A 24 -6.21 -2.46 4.35
CA VAL A 24 -6.19 -3.43 3.25
C VAL A 24 -7.14 -4.59 3.55
N ASP A 25 -7.06 -5.16 4.75
CA ASP A 25 -7.92 -6.28 5.13
C ASP A 25 -9.40 -5.89 5.13
N ARG A 26 -9.72 -4.69 5.59
CA ARG A 26 -11.11 -4.19 5.58
C ARG A 26 -11.64 -3.99 4.17
N ILE A 27 -10.79 -3.50 3.27
CA ILE A 27 -11.17 -3.33 1.87
C ILE A 27 -11.44 -4.69 1.23
N VAL A 28 -10.57 -5.66 1.44
CA VAL A 28 -10.73 -7.02 0.90
C VAL A 28 -12.01 -7.65 1.44
N GLU A 29 -12.25 -7.52 2.74
CA GLU A 29 -13.46 -8.05 3.38
C GLU A 29 -14.73 -7.39 2.83
N ALA A 30 -14.70 -6.06 2.68
CA ALA A 30 -15.82 -5.31 2.11
C ALA A 30 -16.14 -5.78 0.69
N MET A 31 -15.09 -6.06 -0.10
CA MET A 31 -15.26 -6.60 -1.44
C MET A 31 -15.91 -7.97 -1.44
N HIS A 32 -15.48 -8.85 -0.53
CA HIS A 32 -16.07 -10.19 -0.37
C HIS A 32 -17.54 -10.12 0.02
N ARG A 33 -17.89 -9.18 0.89
CA ARG A 33 -19.25 -8.99 1.35
C ARG A 33 -20.11 -8.20 0.38
N ARG A 34 -19.51 -7.65 -0.67
CA ARG A 34 -20.16 -6.76 -1.62
C ARG A 34 -20.82 -5.57 -0.90
N ASP A 35 -20.07 -5.01 0.05
CA ASP A 35 -20.52 -3.86 0.87
C ASP A 35 -19.77 -2.61 0.41
N ALA A 36 -20.43 -1.82 -0.46
CA ALA A 36 -19.80 -0.62 -1.03
C ALA A 36 -19.51 0.43 0.04
N THR A 37 -20.39 0.59 1.02
CA THR A 37 -20.19 1.54 2.10
C THR A 37 -18.93 1.22 2.89
N ALA A 38 -18.69 -0.05 3.15
CA ALA A 38 -17.52 -0.51 3.92
C ALA A 38 -16.21 -0.34 3.18
N LEU A 39 -16.22 -0.12 1.85
CA LEU A 39 -15.01 0.17 1.07
C LEU A 39 -14.49 1.58 1.30
N VAL A 40 -15.37 2.55 1.55
CA VAL A 40 -15.03 3.98 1.46
C VAL A 40 -14.03 4.41 2.51
N ILE A 41 -14.31 4.18 3.79
CA ILE A 41 -13.46 4.68 4.88
C ILE A 41 -12.07 4.06 4.88
N PRO A 42 -11.90 2.73 4.80
CA PRO A 42 -10.56 2.17 4.78
C PRO A 42 -9.76 2.60 3.55
N ALA A 43 -10.41 2.75 2.39
CA ALA A 43 -9.72 3.24 1.19
C ALA A 43 -9.28 4.68 1.34
N HIS A 44 -10.12 5.54 1.93
CA HIS A 44 -9.78 6.94 2.20
C HIS A 44 -8.59 7.03 3.17
N THR A 45 -8.64 6.27 4.25
CA THR A 45 -7.57 6.24 5.25
C THR A 45 -6.24 5.80 4.63
N LEU A 46 -6.28 4.72 3.86
CA LEU A 46 -5.09 4.21 3.19
C LEU A 46 -4.51 5.22 2.20
N LYS A 47 -5.38 5.87 1.43
CA LYS A 47 -4.98 6.93 0.49
C LYS A 47 -4.24 8.05 1.22
N THR A 48 -4.80 8.55 2.31
CA THR A 48 -4.23 9.65 3.07
C THR A 48 -2.87 9.27 3.64
N GLU A 49 -2.77 8.11 4.27
CA GLU A 49 -1.52 7.64 4.86
C GLU A 49 -0.45 7.38 3.79
N ALA A 50 -0.83 6.76 2.68
CA ALA A 50 0.10 6.50 1.58
C ALA A 50 0.70 7.81 1.05
N ARG A 51 -0.12 8.84 0.90
CA ARG A 51 0.34 10.16 0.43
C ARG A 51 1.26 10.84 1.43
N GLN A 52 1.03 10.67 2.72
CA GLN A 52 1.92 11.22 3.75
C GLN A 52 3.33 10.65 3.65
N PHE A 53 3.44 9.39 3.25
CA PHE A 53 4.74 8.72 3.08
C PHE A 53 5.29 8.80 1.67
N GLY A 54 4.59 9.48 0.75
CA GLY A 54 5.01 9.58 -0.63
C GLY A 54 4.83 8.30 -1.44
N ALA A 55 4.00 7.38 -0.97
CA ALA A 55 3.70 6.14 -1.66
C ALA A 55 2.63 6.39 -2.74
N VAL A 56 3.03 7.03 -3.84
CA VAL A 56 2.13 7.50 -4.88
C VAL A 56 1.30 6.37 -5.52
N PRO A 57 1.90 5.25 -5.96
CA PRO A 57 1.09 4.19 -6.58
C PRO A 57 0.04 3.62 -5.64
N LEU A 58 0.40 3.43 -4.37
CA LEU A 58 -0.55 2.91 -3.38
C LEU A 58 -1.68 3.91 -3.12
N GLY A 59 -1.33 5.19 -3.02
CA GLY A 59 -2.31 6.26 -2.85
C GLY A 59 -3.28 6.36 -4.01
N GLU A 60 -2.79 6.22 -5.24
CA GLU A 60 -3.62 6.24 -6.44
C GLU A 60 -4.58 5.05 -6.50
N LEU A 61 -4.10 3.87 -6.17
CA LEU A 61 -4.94 2.67 -6.15
C LEU A 61 -6.03 2.80 -5.07
N ALA A 62 -5.67 3.27 -3.89
CA ALA A 62 -6.63 3.50 -2.81
C ALA A 62 -7.69 4.54 -3.21
N GLU A 63 -7.28 5.58 -3.94
CA GLU A 63 -8.20 6.60 -4.44
C GLU A 63 -9.20 6.02 -5.43
N GLU A 64 -8.76 5.17 -6.35
CA GLU A 64 -9.64 4.49 -7.29
C GLU A 64 -10.71 3.66 -6.56
N ILE A 65 -10.29 2.95 -5.52
CA ILE A 65 -11.19 2.11 -4.73
C ILE A 65 -12.18 2.99 -3.96
N GLU A 66 -11.69 4.06 -3.35
CA GLU A 66 -12.55 5.02 -2.63
C GLU A 66 -13.60 5.62 -3.55
N PHE A 67 -13.19 6.08 -4.73
CA PHE A 67 -14.08 6.69 -5.70
C PHE A 67 -15.16 5.74 -6.16
N ALA A 68 -14.76 4.51 -6.50
CA ALA A 68 -15.71 3.49 -6.93
C ALA A 68 -16.70 3.13 -5.81
N GLY A 69 -16.21 3.08 -4.57
CA GLY A 69 -17.06 2.83 -3.41
C GLY A 69 -18.09 3.92 -3.21
N ARG A 70 -17.69 5.19 -3.30
CA ARG A 70 -18.60 6.33 -3.16
C ARG A 70 -19.67 6.35 -4.25
N ARG A 71 -19.28 6.09 -5.49
CA ARG A 71 -20.22 6.02 -6.60
C ARG A 71 -21.21 4.87 -6.44
N ALA A 72 -20.73 3.75 -5.94
CA ALA A 72 -21.58 2.57 -5.69
C ALA A 72 -22.61 2.85 -4.61
N VAL A 73 -22.25 3.60 -3.56
CA VAL A 73 -23.19 4.00 -2.51
C VAL A 73 -24.30 4.88 -3.10
N GLU A 74 -23.93 5.83 -3.96
CA GLU A 74 -24.90 6.74 -4.60
C GLU A 74 -25.81 6.02 -5.58
N SER A 75 -25.23 5.16 -6.42
CA SER A 75 -25.97 4.47 -7.50
C SER A 75 -26.67 3.21 -7.02
N ARG A 76 -26.32 2.72 -5.82
CA ARG A 76 -26.79 1.44 -5.27
C ARG A 76 -26.44 0.24 -6.15
N LEU A 77 -25.35 0.38 -6.95
CA LEU A 77 -24.82 -0.69 -7.78
C LEU A 77 -23.44 -1.05 -7.27
N PHE A 78 -23.23 -2.32 -6.94
CA PHE A 78 -21.93 -2.76 -6.44
C PHE A 78 -20.91 -2.79 -7.58
N PRO A 79 -19.67 -2.26 -7.36
CA PRO A 79 -18.68 -2.16 -8.42
C PRO A 79 -17.88 -3.46 -8.57
N ASP A 80 -18.49 -4.48 -9.16
CA ASP A 80 -17.82 -5.77 -9.39
C ASP A 80 -16.56 -5.62 -10.24
N GLN A 81 -16.52 -4.63 -11.12
CA GLN A 81 -15.36 -4.33 -11.96
C GLN A 81 -14.13 -3.88 -11.14
N LEU A 82 -14.32 -3.61 -9.85
CA LEU A 82 -13.25 -3.19 -8.97
C LEU A 82 -12.40 -4.37 -8.47
N LEU A 83 -12.85 -5.59 -8.71
CA LEU A 83 -12.16 -6.77 -8.19
C LEU A 83 -10.68 -6.83 -8.57
N PRO A 84 -10.27 -6.55 -9.84
CA PRO A 84 -8.84 -6.54 -10.16
C PRO A 84 -8.03 -5.53 -9.37
N GLN A 85 -8.58 -4.34 -9.13
CA GLN A 85 -7.91 -3.31 -8.34
C GLN A 85 -7.72 -3.74 -6.88
N VAL A 86 -8.76 -4.31 -6.29
CA VAL A 86 -8.68 -4.81 -4.91
C VAL A 86 -7.67 -5.95 -4.82
N ALA A 87 -7.62 -6.81 -5.84
CA ALA A 87 -6.65 -7.92 -5.87
C ALA A 87 -5.20 -7.43 -5.93
N GLN A 88 -4.96 -6.25 -6.50
CA GLN A 88 -3.61 -5.65 -6.58
C GLN A 88 -3.19 -4.98 -5.28
N LEU A 89 -4.13 -4.69 -4.40
CA LEU A 89 -3.90 -3.84 -3.23
C LEU A 89 -2.89 -4.43 -2.26
N LYS A 90 -3.08 -5.67 -1.85
CA LYS A 90 -2.19 -6.31 -0.87
C LYS A 90 -0.76 -6.49 -1.41
N PRO A 91 -0.54 -7.00 -2.63
CA PRO A 91 0.80 -7.07 -3.18
C PRO A 91 1.48 -5.71 -3.29
N LEU A 92 0.75 -4.68 -3.70
CA LEU A 92 1.30 -3.33 -3.80
C LEU A 92 1.65 -2.77 -2.43
N TYR A 93 0.77 -2.98 -1.45
CA TYR A 93 1.02 -2.55 -0.08
C TYR A 93 2.28 -3.22 0.49
N LEU A 94 2.43 -4.53 0.30
CA LEU A 94 3.60 -5.27 0.79
C LEU A 94 4.89 -4.78 0.13
N ARG A 95 4.86 -4.52 -1.18
CA ARG A 95 6.02 -3.97 -1.88
C ARG A 95 6.38 -2.57 -1.39
N THR A 96 5.36 -1.76 -1.11
CA THR A 96 5.55 -0.41 -0.57
C THR A 96 6.22 -0.47 0.80
N MET A 97 5.76 -1.35 1.67
CA MET A 97 6.36 -1.55 3.00
C MET A 97 7.80 -2.03 2.90
N ASP A 98 8.06 -2.95 1.99
CA ASP A 98 9.39 -3.48 1.75
C ASP A 98 10.37 -2.40 1.31
N LEU A 99 9.93 -1.52 0.40
CA LEU A 99 10.74 -0.39 -0.06
C LEU A 99 11.07 0.58 1.08
N PHE A 100 10.09 0.89 1.92
CA PHE A 100 10.32 1.76 3.07
C PHE A 100 11.28 1.12 4.08
N GLU A 101 11.14 -0.17 4.30
CA GLU A 101 12.03 -0.90 5.20
C GLU A 101 13.46 -0.91 4.70
N GLN A 102 13.66 -1.06 3.39
CA GLN A 102 14.98 -0.96 2.77
C GLN A 102 15.62 0.41 2.96
N GLU A 103 14.84 1.47 2.90
CA GLU A 103 15.34 2.84 3.09
C GLU A 103 15.71 3.12 4.54
N THR A 104 15.03 2.50 5.51
CA THR A 104 15.23 2.78 6.93
C THR A 104 16.18 1.82 7.61
N ASN A 105 16.45 0.65 7.03
CA ASN A 105 17.32 -0.36 7.61
C ASN A 105 18.54 -0.58 6.72
N PRO A 106 19.75 -0.10 7.13
CA PRO A 106 20.95 -0.22 6.31
C PRO A 106 21.33 -1.66 5.94
N LEU A 107 21.08 -2.62 6.83
CA LEU A 107 21.40 -4.02 6.56
C LEU A 107 20.49 -4.60 5.49
N VAL A 108 19.19 -4.30 5.56
CA VAL A 108 18.23 -4.73 4.55
C VAL A 108 18.53 -4.06 3.21
N ALA A 109 18.85 -2.76 3.24
CA ALA A 109 19.20 -2.01 2.03
C ALA A 109 20.42 -2.60 1.33
N ARG A 110 21.46 -2.98 2.09
CA ARG A 110 22.67 -3.62 1.53
C ARG A 110 22.36 -4.96 0.89
N ARG A 111 21.57 -5.78 1.57
CA ARG A 111 21.17 -7.10 1.06
C ARG A 111 20.39 -6.96 -0.24
N SER A 112 19.44 -6.06 -0.28
CA SER A 112 18.62 -5.81 -1.47
C SER A 112 19.45 -5.27 -2.62
N ALA A 113 20.42 -4.41 -2.36
CA ALA A 113 21.33 -3.90 -3.38
C ALA A 113 22.19 -5.03 -3.96
N GLN A 114 22.69 -5.93 -3.12
CA GLN A 114 23.45 -7.09 -3.57
C GLN A 114 22.61 -8.03 -4.41
N ASP A 115 21.39 -8.29 -3.99
CA ASP A 115 20.45 -9.15 -4.72
C ASP A 115 20.10 -8.53 -6.08
N ARG A 116 19.89 -7.22 -6.13
CA ARG A 116 19.60 -6.52 -7.38
C ARG A 116 20.79 -6.54 -8.32
N ALA A 117 22.00 -6.35 -7.80
CA ALA A 117 23.23 -6.42 -8.60
C ALA A 117 23.41 -7.81 -9.21
N ALA A 118 23.21 -8.86 -8.42
CA ALA A 118 23.28 -10.23 -8.90
C ALA A 118 22.22 -10.51 -9.98
N SER A 119 20.99 -10.04 -9.76
CA SER A 119 19.88 -10.17 -10.71
C SER A 119 20.19 -9.45 -12.03
N ASN A 120 20.71 -8.22 -11.94
CA ASN A 120 21.05 -7.42 -13.11
C ASN A 120 22.18 -8.06 -13.93
N GLN A 121 23.17 -8.61 -13.28
CA GLN A 121 24.24 -9.35 -13.96
C GLN A 121 23.72 -10.57 -14.69
N GLN A 122 22.76 -11.25 -14.09
CA GLN A 122 22.14 -12.42 -14.68
C GLN A 122 21.30 -12.07 -15.90
N PHE A 123 20.52 -11.00 -15.83
CA PHE A 123 19.66 -10.53 -16.91
C PHE A 123 20.42 -9.75 -17.98
N GLY A 124 21.49 -9.08 -17.59
CA GLY A 124 22.33 -8.29 -18.51
C GLY A 124 23.09 -9.13 -19.53
N ARG A 125 23.12 -10.43 -19.37
CA ARG A 125 23.79 -11.37 -20.29
C ARG A 125 22.85 -11.90 -21.36
N LEU A 126 21.59 -11.59 -21.23
CA LEU A 126 20.59 -11.94 -22.22
C LEU A 126 20.49 -10.88 -23.32
#